data_3963bdeccbcfa653669c2e00d4af2293
#
_entry.id   3963bdeccbcfa653669c2e00d4af2293
#
_cell.length_a   1.000
_cell.length_b   1.000
_cell.length_c   1.000
_cell.angle_alpha   90.00
_cell.angle_beta   90.00
_cell.angle_gamma   90.00
#
_symmetry.space_group_name_H-M   'P 1'
#
loop_
_entity.id
_entity.type
_entity.pdbx_description
1 polymer ?
#
loop_
_entity_poly.entity_id
_entity_poly.type
_entity_poly.pdbx_seq_one_letter_code
_entity_poly.pdbx_strand_id
1 'polypeptide(L)'
;MNKIISIEGNIGSGKSTLIKKLQEYVKEKPLVFLDEPVDEWMEIKDDSGEHILSKFYENQDKYSFPFQMMAYISRLNKLKNALKANKTILTERSLSTDKYVFAQMLHDTKKIDTYEYQIYNKWFDSFNQETEITHIIYIKTTPTVCYNRVQERSRSGEDKISLDYLNECHKYHESMIEIQEKKNIKILLLDGNMNINEEVVLSNWINSINKFISDESI
;
A
#
# COMPACT_ATOMS: atom_id res chain seq x y z
N MET A 1 14.87 -17.60 -2.51
CA MET A 1 14.38 -16.30 -1.96
C MET A 1 12.86 -16.33 -1.92
N ASN A 2 12.22 -15.80 -0.87
CA ASN A 2 10.76 -15.71 -0.86
C ASN A 2 10.30 -14.71 -1.91
N LYS A 3 9.25 -15.06 -2.66
CA LYS A 3 8.63 -14.14 -3.63
C LYS A 3 7.68 -13.21 -2.88
N ILE A 4 7.96 -11.90 -2.90
CA ILE A 4 7.12 -10.88 -2.28
C ILE A 4 6.51 -10.04 -3.40
N ILE A 5 5.19 -10.08 -3.51
CA ILE A 5 4.40 -9.38 -4.52
C ILE A 5 3.58 -8.30 -3.81
N SER A 6 3.81 -7.06 -4.15
CA SER A 6 3.03 -5.94 -3.59
C SER A 6 1.90 -5.54 -4.52
N ILE A 7 0.72 -5.32 -3.95
CA ILE A 7 -0.43 -4.73 -4.66
C ILE A 7 -0.44 -3.25 -4.32
N GLU A 8 -0.10 -2.44 -5.32
CA GLU A 8 0.11 -1.00 -5.19
C GLU A 8 -1.00 -0.18 -5.86
N GLY A 9 -1.15 1.06 -5.43
CA GLY A 9 -2.10 2.02 -6.00
C GLY A 9 -2.61 3.00 -4.96
N ASN A 10 -3.27 4.05 -5.41
CA ASN A 10 -3.75 5.13 -4.56
C ASN A 10 -4.78 4.67 -3.51
N ILE A 11 -5.10 5.51 -2.53
CA ILE A 11 -6.23 5.30 -1.61
C ILE A 11 -7.51 5.28 -2.45
N GLY A 12 -8.37 4.27 -2.24
CA GLY A 12 -9.58 4.09 -3.08
C GLY A 12 -9.35 3.41 -4.43
N SER A 13 -8.13 2.97 -4.78
CA SER A 13 -7.86 2.31 -6.08
C SER A 13 -8.45 0.90 -6.22
N GLY A 14 -8.90 0.27 -5.13
CA GLY A 14 -9.50 -1.07 -5.15
C GLY A 14 -8.60 -2.22 -4.70
N LYS A 15 -7.42 -1.94 -4.11
CA LYS A 15 -6.45 -2.96 -3.63
C LYS A 15 -7.07 -3.99 -2.70
N SER A 16 -7.71 -3.54 -1.61
CA SER A 16 -8.34 -4.43 -0.63
C SER A 16 -9.46 -5.27 -1.24
N THR A 17 -10.20 -4.71 -2.20
CA THR A 17 -11.24 -5.45 -2.94
C THR A 17 -10.61 -6.56 -3.79
N LEU A 18 -9.52 -6.24 -4.50
CA LEU A 18 -8.79 -7.24 -5.29
C LEU A 18 -8.25 -8.36 -4.40
N ILE A 19 -7.63 -8.04 -3.25
CA ILE A 19 -7.09 -9.04 -2.32
C ILE A 19 -8.19 -10.00 -1.87
N LYS A 20 -9.33 -9.48 -1.42
CA LYS A 20 -10.47 -10.33 -1.00
C LYS A 20 -10.93 -11.26 -2.13
N LYS A 21 -11.05 -10.75 -3.35
CA LYS A 21 -11.41 -11.57 -4.50
C LYS A 21 -10.33 -12.61 -4.82
N LEU A 22 -9.05 -12.26 -4.77
CA LEU A 22 -7.96 -13.22 -4.98
C LEU A 22 -7.94 -14.33 -3.93
N GLN A 23 -8.21 -14.04 -2.67
CA GLN A 23 -8.33 -15.05 -1.61
C GLN A 23 -9.42 -16.08 -1.91
N GLU A 24 -10.51 -15.68 -2.56
CA GLU A 24 -11.58 -16.58 -2.97
C GLU A 24 -11.19 -17.49 -4.15
N TYR A 25 -10.42 -16.96 -5.12
CA TYR A 25 -10.07 -17.66 -6.35
C TYR A 25 -8.79 -18.51 -6.26
N VAL A 26 -7.88 -18.22 -5.31
CA VAL A 26 -6.54 -18.84 -5.26
C VAL A 26 -6.39 -19.76 -4.03
N LYS A 27 -7.46 -20.44 -3.61
CA LYS A 27 -7.50 -21.29 -2.40
C LYS A 27 -6.48 -22.45 -2.42
N GLU A 28 -6.03 -22.90 -3.58
CA GLU A 28 -5.16 -24.08 -3.72
C GLU A 28 -3.66 -23.74 -3.81
N LYS A 29 -3.28 -22.47 -3.92
CA LYS A 29 -1.86 -22.08 -4.01
C LYS A 29 -1.29 -21.76 -2.64
N PRO A 30 -0.01 -22.07 -2.37
CA PRO A 30 0.64 -21.74 -1.10
C PRO A 30 0.98 -20.25 -1.02
N LEU A 31 -0.04 -19.39 -0.99
CA LEU A 31 0.08 -17.94 -0.89
C LEU A 31 -0.25 -17.47 0.53
N VAL A 32 0.47 -16.47 0.99
CA VAL A 32 0.15 -15.72 2.21
C VAL A 32 -0.32 -14.34 1.79
N PHE A 33 -1.51 -13.96 2.24
CA PHE A 33 -2.07 -12.63 1.99
C PHE A 33 -1.85 -11.76 3.23
N LEU A 34 -1.35 -10.56 3.02
CA LEU A 34 -1.17 -9.55 4.06
C LEU A 34 -2.00 -8.31 3.73
N ASP A 35 -3.06 -8.14 4.48
CA ASP A 35 -3.87 -6.92 4.42
C ASP A 35 -3.14 -5.76 5.10
N GLU A 36 -3.47 -4.53 4.69
CA GLU A 36 -2.99 -3.32 5.35
C GLU A 36 -3.37 -3.34 6.85
N PRO A 37 -2.45 -3.03 7.77
CA PRO A 37 -2.67 -3.20 9.22
C PRO A 37 -3.52 -2.08 9.84
N VAL A 38 -4.62 -1.71 9.21
CA VAL A 38 -5.50 -0.61 9.63
C VAL A 38 -6.07 -0.84 11.03
N ASP A 39 -6.40 -2.08 11.37
CA ASP A 39 -6.95 -2.42 12.69
C ASP A 39 -5.94 -2.10 13.81
N GLU A 40 -4.65 -2.41 13.60
CA GLU A 40 -3.57 -2.05 14.53
C GLU A 40 -3.44 -0.52 14.69
N TRP A 41 -3.67 0.24 13.62
CA TRP A 41 -3.62 1.71 13.69
C TRP A 41 -4.82 2.29 14.45
N MET A 42 -5.98 1.66 14.34
CA MET A 42 -7.20 2.05 15.06
C MET A 42 -7.16 1.70 16.56
N GLU A 43 -6.26 0.81 16.98
CA GLU A 43 -6.02 0.52 18.40
C GLU A 43 -5.21 1.61 19.11
N ILE A 44 -4.39 2.39 18.38
CA ILE A 44 -3.63 3.52 18.93
C ILE A 44 -4.56 4.73 19.09
N LYS A 45 -4.98 4.98 20.32
CA LYS A 45 -5.97 6.01 20.68
C LYS A 45 -5.40 7.00 21.67
N ASP A 46 -5.90 8.22 21.60
CA ASP A 46 -5.66 9.24 22.63
C ASP A 46 -6.64 9.11 23.81
N ASP A 47 -6.52 9.98 24.81
CA ASP A 47 -7.35 9.99 26.02
C ASP A 47 -8.85 10.23 25.70
N SER A 48 -9.17 10.82 24.55
CA SER A 48 -10.55 11.00 24.06
C SER A 48 -11.12 9.77 23.36
N GLY A 49 -10.28 8.75 23.11
CA GLY A 49 -10.65 7.53 22.38
C GLY A 49 -10.52 7.66 20.85
N GLU A 50 -9.97 8.77 20.35
CA GLU A 50 -9.79 8.99 18.92
C GLU A 50 -8.49 8.33 18.43
N HIS A 51 -8.55 7.58 17.31
CA HIS A 51 -7.43 6.80 16.81
C HIS A 51 -6.45 7.63 15.96
N ILE A 52 -5.19 7.17 15.89
CA ILE A 52 -4.09 7.89 15.23
C ILE A 52 -4.36 8.18 13.75
N LEU A 53 -5.08 7.29 13.03
CA LEU A 53 -5.41 7.50 11.61
C LEU A 53 -6.34 8.70 11.41
N SER A 54 -7.37 8.87 12.28
CA SER A 54 -8.25 10.04 12.26
C SER A 54 -7.47 11.32 12.56
N LYS A 55 -6.62 11.28 13.60
CA LYS A 55 -5.76 12.41 13.98
C LYS A 55 -4.78 12.81 12.86
N PHE A 56 -4.24 11.83 12.14
CA PHE A 56 -3.36 12.09 11.00
C PHE A 56 -4.08 12.89 9.91
N TYR A 57 -5.29 12.48 9.51
CA TYR A 57 -6.03 13.24 8.49
C TYR A 57 -6.55 14.59 9.00
N GLU A 58 -6.79 14.73 10.31
CA GLU A 58 -7.22 15.99 10.93
C GLU A 58 -6.09 17.01 11.03
N ASN A 59 -4.89 16.59 11.41
CA ASN A 59 -3.75 17.45 11.66
C ASN A 59 -2.43 16.77 11.26
N GLN A 60 -2.11 16.86 9.97
CA GLN A 60 -0.89 16.27 9.42
C GLN A 60 0.38 16.91 9.99
N ASP A 61 0.37 18.20 10.34
CA ASP A 61 1.56 18.89 10.89
C ASP A 61 2.04 18.23 12.19
N LYS A 62 1.12 17.70 12.99
CA LYS A 62 1.43 17.05 14.26
C LYS A 62 1.58 15.53 14.16
N TYR A 63 0.79 14.88 13.31
CA TYR A 63 0.63 13.43 13.40
C TYR A 63 1.24 12.67 12.20
N SER A 64 1.85 13.36 11.22
CA SER A 64 2.44 12.67 10.06
C SER A 64 3.57 11.73 10.45
N PHE A 65 4.56 12.20 11.19
CA PHE A 65 5.70 11.37 11.58
C PHE A 65 5.30 10.18 12.46
N PRO A 66 4.57 10.35 13.58
CA PRO A 66 4.18 9.22 14.40
C PRO A 66 3.30 8.21 13.64
N PHE A 67 2.40 8.69 12.77
CA PHE A 67 1.59 7.79 11.96
C PHE A 67 2.41 7.03 10.92
N GLN A 68 3.35 7.68 10.22
CA GLN A 68 4.22 7.01 9.25
C GLN A 68 5.14 5.98 9.92
N MET A 69 5.64 6.26 11.12
CA MET A 69 6.41 5.28 11.89
C MET A 69 5.55 4.07 12.29
N MET A 70 4.30 4.30 12.71
CA MET A 70 3.36 3.21 13.03
C MET A 70 3.02 2.38 11.80
N ALA A 71 2.72 3.01 10.67
CA ALA A 71 2.41 2.33 9.40
C ALA A 71 3.59 1.44 8.96
N TYR A 72 4.80 1.99 8.97
CA TYR A 72 6.02 1.28 8.64
C TYR A 72 6.28 0.07 9.56
N ILE A 73 6.27 0.27 10.88
CA ILE A 73 6.60 -0.77 11.87
C ILE A 73 5.58 -1.91 11.83
N SER A 74 4.29 -1.62 11.76
CA SER A 74 3.23 -2.63 11.72
C SER A 74 3.31 -3.46 10.44
N ARG A 75 3.52 -2.84 9.28
CA ARG A 75 3.71 -3.53 8.00
C ARG A 75 4.98 -4.40 8.01
N LEU A 76 6.09 -3.86 8.50
CA LEU A 76 7.35 -4.60 8.64
C LEU A 76 7.18 -5.84 9.52
N ASN A 77 6.49 -5.71 10.66
CA ASN A 77 6.23 -6.82 11.59
C ASN A 77 5.40 -7.93 10.92
N LYS A 78 4.28 -7.57 10.25
CA LYS A 78 3.47 -8.52 9.49
C LYS A 78 4.31 -9.25 8.43
N LEU A 79 5.09 -8.50 7.66
CA LEU A 79 5.91 -9.05 6.58
C LEU A 79 7.01 -9.99 7.11
N LYS A 80 7.74 -9.60 8.16
CA LYS A 80 8.76 -10.46 8.80
C LYS A 80 8.16 -11.77 9.37
N ASN A 81 6.97 -11.72 9.94
CA ASN A 81 6.29 -12.91 10.39
C ASN A 81 5.87 -13.82 9.24
N ALA A 82 5.37 -13.27 8.15
CA ALA A 82 4.98 -14.04 6.97
C ALA A 82 6.16 -14.70 6.26
N LEU A 83 7.34 -14.08 6.25
CA LEU A 83 8.56 -14.63 5.65
C LEU A 83 8.99 -15.96 6.28
N LYS A 84 8.65 -16.21 7.54
CA LYS A 84 8.94 -17.49 8.24
C LYS A 84 8.23 -18.69 7.61
N ALA A 85 7.17 -18.46 6.85
CA ALA A 85 6.38 -19.54 6.23
C ALA A 85 6.99 -20.10 4.95
N ASN A 86 8.05 -19.49 4.39
CA ASN A 86 8.68 -19.86 3.10
C ASN A 86 7.68 -20.02 1.94
N LYS A 87 6.73 -19.07 1.83
CA LYS A 87 5.69 -19.05 0.81
C LYS A 87 5.75 -17.75 0.02
N THR A 88 5.11 -17.73 -1.13
CA THR A 88 4.87 -16.47 -1.84
C THR A 88 3.92 -15.58 -1.05
N ILE A 89 4.31 -14.33 -0.85
CA ILE A 89 3.55 -13.33 -0.09
C ILE A 89 2.91 -12.35 -1.07
N LEU A 90 1.60 -12.14 -0.94
CA LEU A 90 0.90 -11.00 -1.54
C LEU A 90 0.56 -10.01 -0.42
N THR A 91 1.07 -8.79 -0.53
CA THR A 91 0.85 -7.74 0.47
C THR A 91 0.09 -6.55 -0.11
N GLU A 92 -0.87 -6.02 0.64
CA GLU A 92 -1.45 -4.71 0.34
C GLU A 92 -0.44 -3.63 0.71
N ARG A 93 0.12 -2.96 -0.32
CA ARG A 93 1.25 -2.05 -0.25
C ARG A 93 2.56 -2.71 0.21
N SER A 94 3.62 -1.99 0.08
CA SER A 94 4.96 -2.37 0.51
C SER A 94 5.60 -1.30 1.38
N LEU A 95 6.71 -1.63 2.01
CA LEU A 95 7.55 -0.64 2.69
C LEU A 95 8.07 0.43 1.72
N SER A 96 8.19 0.10 0.42
CA SER A 96 8.52 1.08 -0.62
C SER A 96 7.43 2.15 -0.77
N THR A 97 6.16 1.79 -0.64
CA THR A 97 5.05 2.75 -0.64
C THR A 97 5.12 3.66 0.57
N ASP A 98 5.38 3.10 1.76
CA ASP A 98 5.52 3.91 2.97
C ASP A 98 6.63 4.94 2.80
N LYS A 99 7.79 4.56 2.21
CA LYS A 99 8.94 5.47 2.01
C LYS A 99 8.74 6.44 0.85
N TYR A 100 8.53 5.92 -0.37
CA TYR A 100 8.61 6.71 -1.59
C TYR A 100 7.31 7.43 -1.96
N VAL A 101 6.19 7.01 -1.37
CA VAL A 101 4.92 7.71 -1.55
C VAL A 101 4.63 8.58 -0.34
N PHE A 102 4.32 7.98 0.81
CA PHE A 102 3.77 8.74 1.93
C PHE A 102 4.82 9.56 2.68
N ALA A 103 5.90 8.95 3.17
CA ALA A 103 6.91 9.68 3.93
C ALA A 103 7.60 10.75 3.08
N GLN A 104 7.92 10.45 1.83
CA GLN A 104 8.52 11.43 0.90
C GLN A 104 7.56 12.59 0.63
N MET A 105 6.31 12.31 0.27
CA MET A 105 5.30 13.34 0.01
C MET A 105 5.10 14.26 1.23
N LEU A 106 4.96 13.66 2.42
CA LEU A 106 4.76 14.43 3.65
C LEU A 106 5.99 15.26 4.03
N HIS A 107 7.20 14.78 3.75
CA HIS A 107 8.41 15.57 3.90
C HIS A 107 8.47 16.75 2.90
N ASP A 108 8.20 16.50 1.62
CA ASP A 108 8.26 17.53 0.57
C ASP A 108 7.19 18.61 0.78
N THR A 109 6.02 18.24 1.32
CA THR A 109 4.94 19.15 1.70
C THR A 109 5.10 19.76 3.11
N LYS A 110 6.26 19.54 3.77
CA LYS A 110 6.60 20.09 5.10
C LYS A 110 5.72 19.60 6.25
N LYS A 111 5.11 18.44 6.12
CA LYS A 111 4.33 17.75 7.16
C LYS A 111 5.18 16.82 8.03
N ILE A 112 6.34 16.43 7.52
CA ILE A 112 7.42 15.76 8.27
C ILE A 112 8.66 16.64 8.16
N ASP A 113 9.28 16.96 9.27
CA ASP A 113 10.47 17.80 9.27
C ASP A 113 11.73 17.02 8.82
N THR A 114 12.83 17.75 8.61
CA THR A 114 14.07 17.17 8.11
C THR A 114 14.68 16.15 9.08
N TYR A 115 14.58 16.35 10.41
CA TYR A 115 15.12 15.40 11.38
C TYR A 115 14.26 14.14 11.45
N GLU A 116 12.94 14.29 11.48
CA GLU A 116 11.97 13.20 11.46
C GLU A 116 12.14 12.34 10.21
N TYR A 117 12.30 12.95 9.03
CA TYR A 117 12.51 12.24 7.77
C TYR A 117 13.85 11.50 7.74
N GLN A 118 14.92 12.07 8.31
CA GLN A 118 16.21 11.38 8.43
C GLN A 118 16.12 10.19 9.40
N ILE A 119 15.39 10.33 10.51
CA ILE A 119 15.14 9.21 11.45
C ILE A 119 14.37 8.10 10.75
N TYR A 120 13.28 8.45 10.04
CA TYR A 120 12.50 7.49 9.26
C TYR A 120 13.36 6.70 8.27
N ASN A 121 14.20 7.41 7.49
CA ASN A 121 15.08 6.76 6.51
C ASN A 121 16.11 5.84 7.18
N LYS A 122 16.68 6.21 8.33
CA LYS A 122 17.59 5.34 9.08
C LYS A 122 16.93 4.04 9.50
N TRP A 123 15.69 4.09 9.99
CA TRP A 123 14.92 2.90 10.34
C TRP A 123 14.63 2.05 9.11
N PHE A 124 14.17 2.66 8.03
CA PHE A 124 13.91 1.96 6.78
C PHE A 124 15.16 1.21 6.28
N ASP A 125 16.29 1.91 6.16
CA ASP A 125 17.52 1.33 5.63
C ASP A 125 18.09 0.21 6.54
N SER A 126 17.84 0.28 7.85
CA SER A 126 18.28 -0.74 8.82
C SER A 126 17.52 -2.06 8.72
N PHE A 127 16.27 -2.05 8.28
CA PHE A 127 15.38 -3.23 8.38
C PHE A 127 14.79 -3.71 7.05
N ASN A 128 15.05 -3.03 5.94
CA ASN A 128 14.43 -3.34 4.64
C ASN A 128 15.11 -4.51 3.89
N GLN A 129 16.34 -4.91 4.24
CA GLN A 129 17.15 -5.84 3.43
C GLN A 129 16.48 -7.20 3.17
N GLU A 130 15.70 -7.71 4.12
CA GLU A 130 15.02 -9.02 4.01
C GLU A 130 13.60 -8.92 3.44
N THR A 131 13.11 -7.71 3.20
CA THR A 131 11.71 -7.42 2.89
C THR A 131 11.52 -6.77 1.52
N GLU A 132 12.54 -6.86 0.67
CA GLU A 132 12.48 -6.29 -0.68
C GLU A 132 11.43 -7.00 -1.53
N ILE A 133 10.60 -6.20 -2.20
CA ILE A 133 9.60 -6.70 -3.13
C ILE A 133 10.28 -7.21 -4.40
N THR A 134 9.73 -8.30 -4.95
CA THR A 134 10.21 -8.88 -6.21
C THR A 134 9.31 -8.52 -7.39
N HIS A 135 8.03 -8.26 -7.11
CA HIS A 135 7.01 -7.96 -8.11
C HIS A 135 6.01 -6.94 -7.59
N ILE A 136 5.44 -6.17 -8.49
CA ILE A 136 4.36 -5.20 -8.22
C ILE A 136 3.16 -5.49 -9.11
N ILE A 137 1.98 -5.50 -8.52
CA ILE A 137 0.69 -5.39 -9.22
C ILE A 137 0.21 -3.96 -8.97
N TYR A 138 0.31 -3.10 -9.98
CA TYR A 138 -0.07 -1.69 -9.85
C TYR A 138 -1.48 -1.45 -10.40
N ILE A 139 -2.41 -1.10 -9.50
CA ILE A 139 -3.78 -0.69 -9.86
C ILE A 139 -3.77 0.81 -10.10
N LYS A 140 -3.57 1.20 -11.36
CA LYS A 140 -3.55 2.60 -11.77
C LYS A 140 -4.97 3.12 -11.89
N THR A 141 -5.35 4.02 -10.99
CA THR A 141 -6.69 4.61 -10.90
C THR A 141 -6.57 6.12 -10.87
N THR A 142 -7.41 6.81 -11.62
CA THR A 142 -7.43 8.28 -11.60
C THR A 142 -7.82 8.80 -10.21
N PRO A 143 -7.24 9.92 -9.74
CA PRO A 143 -7.56 10.48 -8.44
C PRO A 143 -9.04 10.77 -8.22
N THR A 144 -9.76 11.20 -9.26
CA THR A 144 -11.20 11.46 -9.21
C THR A 144 -12.00 10.19 -8.91
N VAL A 145 -11.66 9.06 -9.58
CA VAL A 145 -12.32 7.77 -9.30
C VAL A 145 -11.97 7.28 -7.89
N CYS A 146 -10.73 7.46 -7.46
CA CYS A 146 -10.30 7.16 -6.10
C CYS A 146 -11.10 7.96 -5.07
N TYR A 147 -11.24 9.26 -5.28
CA TYR A 147 -11.99 10.16 -4.39
C TYR A 147 -13.44 9.73 -4.25
N ASN A 148 -14.15 9.47 -5.35
CA ASN A 148 -15.55 9.02 -5.30
C ASN A 148 -15.68 7.72 -4.48
N ARG A 149 -14.80 6.74 -4.70
CA ARG A 149 -14.80 5.47 -3.97
C ARG A 149 -14.49 5.63 -2.48
N VAL A 150 -13.62 6.58 -2.11
CA VAL A 150 -13.33 6.91 -0.70
C VAL A 150 -14.56 7.49 -0.03
N GLN A 151 -15.26 8.43 -0.69
CA GLN A 151 -16.50 9.02 -0.15
C GLN A 151 -17.62 7.97 0.01
N GLU A 152 -17.79 7.09 -0.96
CA GLU A 152 -18.79 6.00 -0.90
C GLU A 152 -18.48 4.99 0.22
N ARG A 153 -17.18 4.68 0.46
CA ARG A 153 -16.75 3.72 1.48
C ARG A 153 -17.00 4.19 2.91
N SER A 154 -17.01 5.49 3.15
CA SER A 154 -17.30 6.15 4.44
C SER A 154 -16.54 5.56 5.64
N ARG A 155 -15.25 5.20 5.47
CA ARG A 155 -14.42 4.74 6.59
C ARG A 155 -14.13 5.92 7.53
N SER A 156 -14.25 5.67 8.85
CA SER A 156 -13.99 6.69 9.89
C SER A 156 -12.61 7.34 9.69
N GLY A 157 -12.59 8.68 9.63
CA GLY A 157 -11.41 9.52 9.43
C GLY A 157 -11.02 9.75 7.97
N GLU A 158 -11.49 8.96 7.01
CA GLU A 158 -11.19 9.12 5.57
C GLU A 158 -12.08 10.17 4.89
N ASP A 159 -13.15 10.61 5.52
CA ASP A 159 -14.02 11.72 5.08
C ASP A 159 -13.27 13.05 4.89
N LYS A 160 -12.12 13.19 5.56
CA LYS A 160 -11.22 14.35 5.46
C LYS A 160 -10.22 14.28 4.30
N ILE A 161 -10.17 13.17 3.55
CA ILE A 161 -9.28 13.01 2.40
C ILE A 161 -9.79 13.87 1.25
N SER A 162 -9.00 14.89 0.86
CA SER A 162 -9.31 15.75 -0.26
C SER A 162 -8.87 15.16 -1.59
N LEU A 163 -9.47 15.64 -2.70
CA LEU A 163 -9.03 15.29 -4.04
C LEU A 163 -7.58 15.75 -4.29
N ASP A 164 -7.18 16.91 -3.74
CA ASP A 164 -5.81 17.41 -3.88
C ASP A 164 -4.79 16.47 -3.21
N TYR A 165 -5.10 15.95 -2.02
CA TYR A 165 -4.28 14.95 -1.37
C TYR A 165 -4.13 13.67 -2.22
N LEU A 166 -5.22 13.20 -2.84
CA LEU A 166 -5.17 12.04 -3.73
C LEU A 166 -4.41 12.34 -5.03
N ASN A 167 -4.45 13.57 -5.55
CA ASN A 167 -3.63 13.99 -6.69
C ASN A 167 -2.14 13.94 -6.34
N GLU A 168 -1.75 14.42 -5.17
CA GLU A 168 -0.35 14.31 -4.72
C GLU A 168 0.05 12.85 -4.51
N CYS A 169 -0.75 12.05 -3.79
CA CYS A 169 -0.49 10.62 -3.65
C CYS A 169 -0.31 9.92 -5.01
N HIS A 170 -1.09 10.28 -6.01
CA HIS A 170 -0.99 9.70 -7.36
C HIS A 170 0.37 10.01 -8.00
N LYS A 171 0.84 11.25 -7.95
CA LYS A 171 2.16 11.65 -8.48
C LYS A 171 3.30 10.84 -7.84
N TYR A 172 3.25 10.67 -6.51
CA TYR A 172 4.27 9.90 -5.80
C TYR A 172 4.18 8.40 -6.08
N HIS A 173 2.99 7.85 -6.32
CA HIS A 173 2.86 6.46 -6.80
C HIS A 173 3.50 6.29 -8.18
N GLU A 174 3.22 7.18 -9.14
CA GLU A 174 3.84 7.12 -10.48
C GLU A 174 5.37 7.20 -10.35
N SER A 175 5.91 8.13 -9.56
CA SER A 175 7.34 8.24 -9.32
C SER A 175 7.93 6.99 -8.66
N MET A 176 7.24 6.40 -7.69
CA MET A 176 7.67 5.15 -7.06
C MET A 176 7.73 4.01 -8.08
N ILE A 177 6.73 3.88 -8.94
CA ILE A 177 6.69 2.85 -9.99
C ILE A 177 7.91 2.99 -10.92
N GLU A 178 8.22 4.21 -11.37
CA GLU A 178 9.42 4.47 -12.20
C GLU A 178 10.73 4.09 -11.48
N ILE A 179 10.82 4.34 -10.17
CA ILE A 179 11.99 3.94 -9.36
C ILE A 179 12.10 2.41 -9.32
N GLN A 180 11.00 1.70 -9.16
CA GLN A 180 11.00 0.25 -9.08
C GLN A 180 11.29 -0.41 -10.45
N GLU A 181 10.80 0.17 -11.55
CA GLU A 181 11.17 -0.25 -12.90
C GLU A 181 12.67 -0.16 -13.15
N LYS A 182 13.30 0.96 -12.74
CA LYS A 182 14.76 1.14 -12.83
C LYS A 182 15.56 0.12 -11.99
N LYS A 183 14.94 -0.46 -10.96
CA LYS A 183 15.51 -1.56 -10.17
C LYS A 183 15.22 -2.95 -10.74
N ASN A 184 14.65 -3.03 -11.94
CA ASN A 184 14.21 -4.27 -12.60
C ASN A 184 13.16 -5.07 -11.83
N ILE A 185 12.36 -4.42 -10.99
CA ILE A 185 11.18 -5.04 -10.37
C ILE A 185 10.13 -5.27 -11.46
N LYS A 186 9.61 -6.48 -11.56
CA LYS A 186 8.54 -6.80 -12.52
C LYS A 186 7.25 -6.11 -12.12
N ILE A 187 6.57 -5.46 -13.07
CA ILE A 187 5.34 -4.71 -12.81
C ILE A 187 4.21 -5.19 -13.72
N LEU A 188 3.09 -5.56 -13.13
CA LEU A 188 1.82 -5.79 -13.81
C LEU A 188 0.93 -4.56 -13.61
N LEU A 189 0.57 -3.90 -14.69
CA LEU A 189 -0.34 -2.75 -14.67
C LEU A 189 -1.78 -3.22 -14.86
N LEU A 190 -2.69 -2.77 -13.97
CA LEU A 190 -4.13 -2.99 -14.07
C LEU A 190 -4.85 -1.64 -14.15
N ASP A 191 -5.83 -1.50 -15.05
CA ASP A 191 -6.66 -0.31 -15.16
C ASP A 191 -7.70 -0.26 -14.04
N GLY A 192 -7.39 0.45 -12.96
CA GLY A 192 -8.24 0.59 -11.79
C GLY A 192 -9.48 1.49 -12.00
N ASN A 193 -9.65 2.14 -13.16
CA ASN A 193 -10.89 2.86 -13.48
C ASN A 193 -12.02 1.90 -13.87
N MET A 194 -11.68 0.68 -14.26
CA MET A 194 -12.65 -0.37 -14.53
C MET A 194 -13.32 -0.85 -13.22
N ASN A 195 -14.56 -1.31 -13.35
CA ASN A 195 -15.30 -1.83 -12.20
C ASN A 195 -14.96 -3.30 -11.97
N ILE A 196 -14.18 -3.59 -10.93
CA ILE A 196 -13.76 -4.97 -10.58
C ILE A 196 -14.93 -5.89 -10.20
N ASN A 197 -16.14 -5.36 -9.96
CA ASN A 197 -17.33 -6.18 -9.70
C ASN A 197 -17.97 -6.72 -10.99
N GLU A 198 -17.56 -6.22 -12.15
CA GLU A 198 -17.92 -6.81 -13.43
C GLU A 198 -17.13 -8.11 -13.65
N GLU A 199 -17.84 -9.20 -13.92
CA GLU A 199 -17.26 -10.54 -14.02
C GLU A 199 -16.15 -10.63 -15.08
N VAL A 200 -16.33 -9.96 -16.21
CA VAL A 200 -15.33 -9.91 -17.30
C VAL A 200 -14.05 -9.20 -16.85
N VAL A 201 -14.17 -8.07 -16.15
CA VAL A 201 -13.02 -7.33 -15.62
C VAL A 201 -12.27 -8.15 -14.60
N LEU A 202 -12.98 -8.73 -13.63
CA LEU A 202 -12.41 -9.58 -12.60
C LEU A 202 -11.68 -10.79 -13.19
N SER A 203 -12.33 -11.50 -14.12
CA SER A 203 -11.75 -12.68 -14.80
C SER A 203 -10.45 -12.33 -15.53
N ASN A 204 -10.44 -11.22 -16.28
CA ASN A 204 -9.26 -10.75 -16.98
C ASN A 204 -8.11 -10.41 -16.02
N TRP A 205 -8.43 -9.73 -14.91
CA TRP A 205 -7.43 -9.39 -13.90
C TRP A 205 -6.85 -10.65 -13.23
N ILE A 206 -7.71 -11.59 -12.83
CA ILE A 206 -7.27 -12.85 -12.21
C ILE A 206 -6.38 -13.64 -13.15
N ASN A 207 -6.74 -13.76 -14.44
CA ASN A 207 -5.94 -14.46 -15.43
C ASN A 207 -4.57 -13.80 -15.62
N SER A 208 -4.52 -12.48 -15.71
CA SER A 208 -3.27 -11.71 -15.82
C SER A 208 -2.39 -11.89 -14.59
N ILE A 209 -2.97 -11.81 -13.40
CA ILE A 209 -2.27 -11.98 -12.12
C ILE A 209 -1.75 -13.42 -11.99
N ASN A 210 -2.55 -14.43 -12.32
CA ASN A 210 -2.12 -15.82 -12.26
C ASN A 210 -0.92 -16.09 -13.18
N LYS A 211 -0.94 -15.56 -14.41
CA LYS A 211 0.19 -15.64 -15.34
C LYS A 211 1.42 -14.93 -14.75
N PHE A 212 1.24 -13.72 -14.24
CA PHE A 212 2.30 -12.91 -13.67
C PHE A 212 2.96 -13.54 -12.43
N ILE A 213 2.16 -14.17 -11.56
CA ILE A 213 2.68 -14.89 -10.38
C ILE A 213 3.41 -16.17 -10.78
N SER A 214 2.94 -16.88 -11.83
CA SER A 214 3.50 -18.15 -12.27
C SER A 214 4.71 -17.99 -13.20
N ASP A 215 5.01 -16.78 -13.65
CA ASP A 215 6.15 -16.50 -14.52
C ASP A 215 7.45 -16.59 -13.72
N GLU A 216 8.16 -17.73 -13.88
CA GLU A 216 9.45 -18.04 -13.24
C GLU A 216 10.65 -17.51 -14.05
N SER A 217 10.43 -16.76 -15.13
CA SER A 217 11.51 -16.23 -15.95
C SER A 217 12.30 -15.17 -15.16
N ILE A 218 13.35 -15.63 -14.50
CA ILE A 218 14.47 -14.85 -13.96
C ILE A 218 15.59 -14.84 -14.98
#